data_d19ed3e08f13c7f4b90100555d5c4483
#
_entry.id   d19ed3e08f13c7f4b90100555d5c4483
#
_cell.length_a   1.000
_cell.length_b   1.000
_cell.length_c   1.000
_cell.angle_alpha   90.00
_cell.angle_beta   90.00
_cell.angle_gamma   90.00
#
_symmetry.space_group_name_H-M   'P 1'
#
loop_
_entity.id
_entity.type
_entity.pdbx_description
1 polymer ?
#
loop_
_entity_poly.entity_id
_entity_poly.type
_entity_poly.pdbx_seq_one_letter_code
_entity_poly.pdbx_strand_id
1 'polypeptide(L)'
;MVARPPETVNRDLPTGEVEIRIEQFAVQSVAQELPLPVFTDQEYPEETRLKYRFLDLRRERLHRNITLRSKVISSISRRMIEQGFTEFQTPILTESPP
;
A
#
# COMPACT_ATOMS: atom_id res chain seq x y z
N MET A 1 15.07 16.16 18.37
CA MET A 1 13.96 15.38 18.88
C MET A 1 13.74 15.79 20.33
N VAL A 2 12.53 16.13 20.73
CA VAL A 2 12.18 16.58 22.08
C VAL A 2 11.02 15.76 22.62
N ALA A 3 10.96 15.58 23.95
CA ALA A 3 9.80 14.93 24.57
C ALA A 3 8.59 15.87 24.51
N ARG A 4 7.42 15.32 24.24
CA ARG A 4 6.17 16.07 24.29
C ARG A 4 5.77 16.34 25.74
N PRO A 5 5.18 17.50 26.03
CA PRO A 5 4.51 17.74 27.30
C PRO A 5 3.44 16.66 27.55
N PRO A 6 3.18 16.26 28.81
CA PRO A 6 2.23 15.20 29.12
C PRO A 6 0.83 15.38 28.52
N GLU A 7 0.37 16.64 28.39
CA GLU A 7 -0.92 17.04 27.84
C GLU A 7 -1.02 16.89 26.33
N THR A 8 0.12 16.79 25.61
CA THR A 8 0.17 16.68 24.13
C THR A 8 0.62 15.30 23.64
N VAL A 9 0.82 14.36 24.54
CA VAL A 9 1.17 12.98 24.18
C VAL A 9 0.04 12.35 23.38
N ASN A 10 0.36 11.86 22.18
CA ASN A 10 -0.58 11.14 21.33
C ASN A 10 -0.41 9.63 21.51
N ARG A 11 -1.33 9.00 22.23
CA ARG A 11 -1.28 7.56 22.55
C ARG A 11 -1.62 6.64 21.38
N ASP A 12 -2.17 7.19 20.29
CA ASP A 12 -2.50 6.44 19.08
C ASP A 12 -1.28 6.23 18.16
N LEU A 13 -0.17 6.89 18.48
CA LEU A 13 1.08 6.77 17.73
C LEU A 13 2.15 6.04 18.57
N PRO A 14 2.88 5.06 17.96
CA PRO A 14 4.01 4.40 18.64
C PRO A 14 5.10 5.35 19.11
N THR A 15 5.23 6.50 18.46
CA THR A 15 6.21 7.56 18.79
C THR A 15 5.55 8.80 19.38
N GLY A 16 4.36 8.66 19.94
CA GLY A 16 3.55 9.79 20.40
C GLY A 16 4.09 10.56 21.60
N GLU A 17 5.10 10.04 22.30
CA GLU A 17 5.77 10.68 23.42
C GLU A 17 6.85 11.69 22.99
N VAL A 18 7.26 11.66 21.73
CA VAL A 18 8.32 12.53 21.18
C VAL A 18 7.84 13.31 19.98
N GLU A 19 8.49 14.45 19.74
CA GLU A 19 8.26 15.26 18.55
C GLU A 19 9.58 15.77 17.96
N ILE A 20 9.54 16.11 16.67
CA ILE A 20 10.65 16.75 16.00
C ILE A 20 10.37 18.25 15.95
N ARG A 21 11.19 19.05 16.63
CA ARG A 21 11.15 20.50 16.51
C ARG A 21 11.99 20.91 15.30
N ILE A 22 11.33 21.47 14.29
CA ILE A 22 11.99 21.94 13.07
C ILE A 22 12.48 23.37 13.33
N GLU A 23 13.78 23.58 13.20
CA GLU A 23 14.41 24.91 13.32
C GLU A 23 14.62 25.54 11.94
N GLN A 24 14.97 24.72 10.94
CA GLN A 24 15.16 25.15 9.56
C GLN A 24 14.71 24.04 8.61
N PHE A 25 14.14 24.41 7.48
CA PHE A 25 13.85 23.48 6.40
C PHE A 25 14.08 24.14 5.04
N ALA A 26 14.46 23.34 4.05
CA ALA A 26 14.57 23.75 2.67
C ALA A 26 13.70 22.85 1.79
N VAL A 27 12.86 23.47 0.96
CA VAL A 27 12.04 22.75 -0.01
C VAL A 27 12.93 22.38 -1.19
N GLN A 28 13.25 21.09 -1.34
CA GLN A 28 14.07 20.58 -2.45
C GLN A 28 13.26 20.47 -3.76
N SER A 29 11.99 20.09 -3.64
CA SER A 29 11.09 19.93 -4.77
C SER A 29 9.65 20.18 -4.32
N VAL A 30 8.88 20.84 -5.16
CA VAL A 30 7.45 21.10 -4.93
C VAL A 30 6.65 20.02 -5.65
N ALA A 31 5.73 19.38 -4.92
CA ALA A 31 4.79 18.43 -5.50
C ALA A 31 3.60 19.17 -6.13
N GLN A 32 3.08 18.62 -7.23
CA GLN A 32 1.79 19.03 -7.78
C GLN A 32 0.66 18.38 -6.98
N GLU A 33 -0.54 18.95 -7.09
CA GLU A 33 -1.73 18.36 -6.50
C GLU A 33 -2.01 16.98 -7.10
N LEU A 34 -2.32 16.01 -6.23
CA LEU A 34 -2.62 14.66 -6.68
C LEU A 34 -4.01 14.61 -7.33
N PRO A 35 -4.15 14.03 -8.53
CA PRO A 35 -5.44 13.88 -9.20
C PRO A 35 -6.39 12.91 -8.47
N LEU A 36 -5.85 12.09 -7.57
CA LEU A 36 -6.58 11.18 -6.71
C LEU A 36 -5.90 11.15 -5.35
N PRO A 37 -6.47 11.83 -4.32
CA PRO A 37 -5.96 11.78 -2.95
C PRO A 37 -5.96 10.37 -2.38
N VAL A 38 -4.85 9.96 -1.75
CA VAL A 38 -4.68 8.60 -1.24
C VAL A 38 -5.13 8.42 0.22
N PHE A 39 -5.26 9.53 0.96
CA PHE A 39 -5.57 9.54 2.40
C PHE A 39 -7.04 9.77 2.72
N THR A 40 -7.93 9.66 1.73
CA THR A 40 -9.37 9.86 1.92
C THR A 40 -10.14 8.60 1.53
N ASP A 41 -11.29 8.39 2.18
CA ASP A 41 -12.24 7.34 1.83
C ASP A 41 -13.26 7.80 0.76
N GLN A 42 -13.05 9.00 0.18
CA GLN A 42 -13.91 9.52 -0.88
C GLN A 42 -13.95 8.56 -2.07
N GLU A 43 -15.15 8.30 -2.57
CA GLU A 43 -15.32 7.52 -3.79
C GLU A 43 -15.00 8.37 -5.03
N TYR A 44 -14.33 7.76 -6.00
CA TYR A 44 -13.96 8.36 -7.29
C TYR A 44 -14.55 7.54 -8.42
N PRO A 45 -14.85 8.16 -9.58
CA PRO A 45 -15.26 7.45 -10.78
C PRO A 45 -14.25 6.37 -11.16
N GLU A 46 -14.74 5.25 -11.68
CA GLU A 46 -13.90 4.10 -12.05
C GLU A 46 -12.83 4.50 -13.07
N GLU A 47 -13.19 5.33 -14.05
CA GLU A 47 -12.25 5.83 -15.06
C GLU A 47 -11.05 6.55 -14.41
N THR A 48 -11.28 7.43 -13.45
CA THR A 48 -10.22 8.13 -12.72
C THR A 48 -9.35 7.16 -11.94
N ARG A 49 -9.97 6.18 -11.30
CA ARG A 49 -9.28 5.14 -10.51
C ARG A 49 -8.42 4.23 -11.40
N LEU A 50 -8.89 3.89 -12.59
CA LEU A 50 -8.13 3.07 -13.55
C LEU A 50 -6.98 3.86 -14.16
N LYS A 51 -7.22 5.13 -14.53
CA LYS A 51 -6.19 6.02 -15.07
C LYS A 51 -5.04 6.25 -14.08
N TYR A 52 -5.36 6.46 -12.81
CA TYR A 52 -4.37 6.70 -11.75
C TYR A 52 -4.27 5.48 -10.81
N ARG A 53 -4.22 4.29 -11.38
CA ARG A 53 -4.25 3.02 -10.64
C ARG A 53 -3.15 2.92 -9.58
N PHE A 54 -1.98 3.45 -9.85
CA PHE A 54 -0.86 3.47 -8.93
C PHE A 54 -1.13 4.31 -7.67
N LEU A 55 -1.98 5.34 -7.74
CA LEU A 55 -2.45 6.09 -6.58
C LEU A 55 -3.59 5.37 -5.87
N ASP A 56 -4.56 4.84 -6.63
CA ASP A 56 -5.71 4.12 -6.08
C ASP A 56 -5.28 2.90 -5.25
N LEU A 57 -4.24 2.17 -5.70
CA LEU A 57 -3.68 1.02 -4.97
C LEU A 57 -2.99 1.41 -3.65
N ARG A 58 -2.65 2.67 -3.45
CA ARG A 58 -2.07 3.18 -2.20
C ARG A 58 -3.12 3.55 -1.15
N ARG A 59 -4.40 3.64 -1.55
CA ARG A 59 -5.50 3.89 -0.61
C ARG A 59 -5.67 2.69 0.32
N GLU A 60 -5.89 2.95 1.59
CA GLU A 60 -5.88 1.93 2.63
C GLU A 60 -6.78 0.73 2.32
N ARG A 61 -8.02 0.99 1.89
CA ARG A 61 -8.98 -0.07 1.52
C ARG A 61 -8.44 -0.99 0.43
N LEU A 62 -7.89 -0.44 -0.65
CA LEU A 62 -7.38 -1.24 -1.76
C LEU A 62 -6.06 -1.92 -1.42
N HIS A 63 -5.18 -1.24 -0.71
CA HIS A 63 -3.94 -1.83 -0.21
C HIS A 63 -4.23 -3.05 0.68
N ARG A 64 -5.20 -2.94 1.60
CA ARG A 64 -5.64 -4.05 2.43
C ARG A 64 -6.19 -5.21 1.61
N ASN A 65 -7.01 -4.93 0.58
CA ASN A 65 -7.57 -5.96 -0.29
C ASN A 65 -6.48 -6.69 -1.10
N ILE A 66 -5.50 -5.97 -1.64
CA ILE A 66 -4.37 -6.57 -2.38
C ILE A 66 -3.50 -7.42 -1.42
N THR A 67 -3.24 -6.93 -0.23
CA THR A 67 -2.49 -7.67 0.80
C THR A 67 -3.24 -8.95 1.21
N LEU A 68 -4.55 -8.86 1.41
CA LEU A 68 -5.38 -10.03 1.70
C LEU A 68 -5.35 -11.05 0.55
N ARG A 69 -5.51 -10.61 -0.69
CA ARG A 69 -5.40 -11.46 -1.89
C ARG A 69 -4.06 -12.19 -1.93
N SER A 70 -2.96 -11.49 -1.70
CA SER A 70 -1.63 -12.10 -1.66
C SER A 70 -1.53 -13.20 -0.59
N LYS A 71 -2.04 -12.95 0.62
CA LYS A 71 -2.07 -13.94 1.70
C LYS A 71 -2.92 -15.15 1.36
N VAL A 72 -4.06 -14.97 0.71
CA VAL A 72 -4.94 -16.07 0.28
C VAL A 72 -4.22 -16.94 -0.75
N ILE A 73 -3.62 -16.35 -1.79
CA ILE A 73 -2.88 -17.08 -2.83
C ILE A 73 -1.73 -17.87 -2.19
N SER A 74 -0.91 -17.24 -1.35
CA SER A 74 0.19 -17.91 -0.65
C SER A 74 -0.30 -19.06 0.24
N SER A 75 -1.46 -18.91 0.89
CA SER A 75 -2.03 -19.97 1.71
C SER A 75 -2.50 -21.16 0.89
N ILE A 76 -3.08 -20.91 -0.29
CA ILE A 76 -3.51 -21.97 -1.24
C ILE A 76 -2.27 -22.72 -1.74
N SER A 77 -1.27 -22.02 -2.30
CA SER A 77 -0.03 -22.62 -2.79
C SER A 77 0.63 -23.50 -1.71
N ARG A 78 0.79 -22.97 -0.51
CA ARG A 78 1.40 -23.72 0.58
C ARG A 78 0.63 -25.01 0.87
N ARG A 79 -0.69 -24.97 0.99
CA ARG A 79 -1.52 -26.14 1.28
C ARG A 79 -1.44 -27.18 0.17
N MET A 80 -1.37 -26.75 -1.08
CA MET A 80 -1.21 -27.67 -2.22
C MET A 80 0.15 -28.36 -2.18
N ILE A 81 1.23 -27.62 -1.91
CA ILE A 81 2.58 -28.16 -1.77
C ILE A 81 2.66 -29.16 -0.60
N GLU A 82 2.07 -28.86 0.54
CA GLU A 82 1.99 -29.75 1.72
C GLU A 82 1.26 -31.06 1.41
N GLN A 83 0.36 -31.08 0.42
CA GLN A 83 -0.35 -32.26 -0.07
C GLN A 83 0.39 -33.00 -1.19
N GLY A 84 1.61 -32.61 -1.53
CA GLY A 84 2.45 -33.26 -2.53
C GLY A 84 2.29 -32.74 -3.96
N PHE A 85 1.56 -31.64 -4.16
CA PHE A 85 1.50 -30.96 -5.48
C PHE A 85 2.76 -30.12 -5.71
N THR A 86 3.13 -29.97 -6.96
CA THR A 86 4.23 -29.07 -7.37
C THR A 86 3.66 -27.87 -8.12
N GLU A 87 4.06 -26.67 -7.72
CA GLU A 87 3.68 -25.43 -8.41
C GLU A 87 4.63 -25.19 -9.59
N PHE A 88 4.06 -25.02 -10.80
CA PHE A 88 4.79 -24.69 -12.00
C PHE A 88 4.30 -23.38 -12.59
N GLN A 89 5.22 -22.55 -13.02
CA GLN A 89 4.93 -21.36 -13.82
C GLN A 89 5.14 -21.71 -15.30
N THR A 90 4.03 -21.89 -16.02
CA THR A 90 4.07 -22.14 -17.46
C THR A 90 4.13 -20.83 -18.24
N PRO A 91 4.75 -20.80 -19.44
CA PRO A 91 4.70 -19.64 -20.32
C PRO A 91 3.25 -19.30 -20.69
N ILE A 92 2.92 -18.01 -20.69
CA ILE A 92 1.59 -17.51 -21.08
C ILE A 92 1.46 -17.52 -22.60
N LEU A 93 2.56 -17.22 -23.32
CA LEU A 93 2.62 -17.23 -24.77
C LEU A 93 3.43 -18.43 -25.22
N THR A 94 2.83 -19.26 -26.06
CA THR A 94 3.47 -20.39 -26.72
C THR A 94 3.24 -20.26 -28.22
N GLU A 95 4.19 -20.74 -29.02
CA GLU A 95 3.98 -20.89 -30.46
C GLU A 95 2.94 -21.98 -30.71
N SER A 96 1.99 -21.73 -31.62
CA SER A 96 1.03 -22.78 -32.04
C SER A 96 1.82 -23.93 -32.64
N PRO A 97 1.60 -25.15 -32.21
CA PRO A 97 2.16 -26.31 -32.92
C PRO A 97 1.68 -26.35 -34.36
N PRO A 98 2.53 -26.76 -35.30
CA PRO A 98 2.19 -26.88 -36.74
C PRO A 98 1.04 -27.82 -37.00
#